data_83aefd50098d1470cf35d9d561f87ef4
#
_entry.id   83aefd50098d1470cf35d9d561f87ef4
#
_cell.length_a   1.000
_cell.length_b   1.000
_cell.length_c   1.000
_cell.angle_alpha   90.00
_cell.angle_beta   90.00
_cell.angle_gamma   90.00
#
_symmetry.space_group_name_H-M   'P 1'
#
loop_
_entity.id
_entity.type
_entity.pdbx_description
1 polymer ?
#
loop_
_entity_poly.entity_id
_entity_poly.type
_entity_poly.pdbx_seq_one_letter_code
_entity_poly.pdbx_strand_id
1 'polypeptide(L)'
;MASIRYNYKFKEELVKAGLATLKRYAPNINEDNILWHYVSTPVDVENKFPSMVKGGIKQGAYAPLQMGYNRPNHECSTTKTPVENLYLGGSSCYPGGCVIWGPGYNVANRVAEDLGIDKWWQEPPGVTRAKKKGML
;
A
#
# COMPACT_ATOMS: atom_id res chain seq x y z
N MET A 1 -28.74 9.24 7.08
CA MET A 1 -29.38 8.41 6.03
C MET A 1 -29.10 8.90 4.59
N ALA A 2 -29.03 10.20 4.30
CA ALA A 2 -28.75 10.71 2.94
C ALA A 2 -27.38 10.28 2.37
N SER A 3 -26.31 10.26 3.18
CA SER A 3 -24.97 9.86 2.76
C SER A 3 -24.87 8.39 2.32
N ILE A 4 -25.59 7.48 2.97
CA ILE A 4 -25.59 6.05 2.62
C ILE A 4 -26.26 5.84 1.26
N ARG A 5 -27.43 6.44 1.01
CA ARG A 5 -28.12 6.36 -0.29
C ARG A 5 -27.30 6.94 -1.43
N TYR A 6 -26.60 8.04 -1.19
CA TYR A 6 -25.69 8.65 -2.17
C TYR A 6 -24.55 7.70 -2.54
N ASN A 7 -23.94 7.03 -1.56
CA ASN A 7 -22.86 6.08 -1.79
C ASN A 7 -23.31 4.88 -2.66
N TYR A 8 -24.49 4.31 -2.42
CA TYR A 8 -25.02 3.20 -3.23
C TYR A 8 -25.27 3.63 -4.68
N LYS A 9 -25.92 4.76 -4.90
CA LYS A 9 -26.17 5.27 -6.24
C LYS A 9 -24.88 5.55 -7.01
N PHE A 10 -23.89 6.11 -6.33
CA PHE A 10 -22.56 6.34 -6.91
C PHE A 10 -21.85 5.03 -7.27
N LYS A 11 -21.97 3.99 -6.46
CA LYS A 11 -21.43 2.66 -6.77
C LYS A 11 -22.01 2.07 -8.04
N GLU A 12 -23.33 2.17 -8.22
CA GLU A 12 -23.98 1.70 -9.44
C GLU A 12 -23.48 2.44 -10.69
N GLU A 13 -23.27 3.74 -10.60
CA GLU A 13 -22.70 4.53 -11.69
C GLU A 13 -21.25 4.10 -12.00
N LEU A 14 -20.45 3.82 -10.98
CA LEU A 14 -19.07 3.31 -11.15
C LEU A 14 -19.07 1.92 -11.81
N VAL A 15 -19.95 1.02 -11.43
CA VAL A 15 -20.12 -0.30 -12.08
C VAL A 15 -20.38 -0.12 -13.56
N LYS A 16 -21.37 0.71 -13.91
CA LYS A 16 -21.73 0.96 -15.32
C LYS A 16 -20.54 1.52 -16.13
N ALA A 17 -19.84 2.50 -15.57
CA ALA A 17 -18.67 3.07 -16.21
C ALA A 17 -17.53 2.05 -16.36
N GLY A 18 -17.26 1.26 -15.32
CA GLY A 18 -16.25 0.21 -15.35
C GLY A 18 -16.57 -0.87 -16.38
N LEU A 19 -17.79 -1.37 -16.41
CA LEU A 19 -18.23 -2.35 -17.40
C LEU A 19 -18.21 -1.81 -18.83
N ALA A 20 -18.61 -0.56 -19.04
CA ALA A 20 -18.51 0.09 -20.35
C ALA A 20 -17.06 0.19 -20.85
N THR A 21 -16.13 0.44 -19.94
CA THR A 21 -14.70 0.44 -20.26
C THR A 21 -14.19 -0.97 -20.56
N LEU A 22 -14.55 -1.94 -19.74
CA LEU A 22 -14.14 -3.35 -19.91
C LEU A 22 -14.62 -3.94 -21.23
N LYS A 23 -15.86 -3.67 -21.65
CA LYS A 23 -16.45 -4.10 -22.92
C LYS A 23 -15.66 -3.64 -24.15
N ARG A 24 -14.89 -2.54 -24.05
CA ARG A 24 -14.03 -2.07 -25.18
C ARG A 24 -12.85 -3.03 -25.44
N TYR A 25 -12.35 -3.69 -24.41
CA TYR A 25 -11.20 -4.58 -24.47
C TYR A 25 -11.58 -6.06 -24.46
N ALA A 26 -12.75 -6.36 -23.92
CA ALA A 26 -13.31 -7.71 -23.83
C ALA A 26 -14.79 -7.69 -24.26
N PRO A 27 -15.09 -7.65 -25.58
CA PRO A 27 -16.47 -7.52 -26.10
C PRO A 27 -17.38 -8.68 -25.73
N ASN A 28 -16.84 -9.83 -25.35
CA ASN A 28 -17.58 -11.00 -24.89
C ASN A 28 -18.13 -10.87 -23.47
N ILE A 29 -17.75 -9.83 -22.72
CA ILE A 29 -18.31 -9.59 -21.37
C ILE A 29 -19.62 -8.85 -21.53
N ASN A 30 -20.68 -9.47 -20.98
CA ASN A 30 -22.03 -8.95 -20.93
C ASN A 30 -22.68 -9.28 -19.57
N GLU A 31 -23.90 -8.81 -19.36
CA GLU A 31 -24.60 -9.01 -18.07
C GLU A 31 -24.88 -10.47 -17.76
N ASP A 32 -25.05 -11.33 -18.79
CA ASP A 32 -25.39 -12.75 -18.64
C ASP A 32 -24.19 -13.56 -18.12
N ASN A 33 -22.96 -13.12 -18.37
CA ASN A 33 -21.75 -13.83 -17.95
C ASN A 33 -21.02 -13.19 -16.76
N ILE A 34 -21.58 -12.13 -16.17
CA ILE A 34 -21.09 -11.53 -14.92
C ILE A 34 -21.85 -12.13 -13.75
N LEU A 35 -21.22 -13.07 -13.04
CA LEU A 35 -21.84 -13.73 -11.89
C LEU A 35 -21.96 -12.81 -10.68
N TRP A 36 -21.00 -11.90 -10.50
CA TRP A 36 -20.96 -11.02 -9.35
C TRP A 36 -19.98 -9.86 -9.56
N HIS A 37 -20.22 -8.73 -8.90
CA HIS A 37 -19.30 -7.62 -8.86
C HIS A 37 -19.30 -6.96 -7.47
N TYR A 38 -18.19 -6.32 -7.12
CA TYR A 38 -18.05 -5.56 -5.90
C TYR A 38 -17.37 -4.22 -6.17
N VAL A 39 -17.89 -3.16 -5.59
CA VAL A 39 -17.30 -1.82 -5.67
C VAL A 39 -17.04 -1.29 -4.27
N SER A 40 -15.80 -0.90 -4.03
CA SER A 40 -15.39 -0.21 -2.82
C SER A 40 -15.05 1.24 -3.16
N THR A 41 -15.73 2.16 -2.52
CA THR A 41 -15.42 3.59 -2.63
C THR A 41 -14.41 3.99 -1.56
N PRO A 42 -13.76 5.17 -1.66
CA PRO A 42 -12.91 5.69 -0.59
C PRO A 42 -13.60 5.74 0.78
N VAL A 43 -14.90 6.01 0.81
CA VAL A 43 -15.71 6.02 2.04
C VAL A 43 -15.82 4.61 2.64
N ASP A 44 -16.00 3.59 1.80
CA ASP A 44 -16.04 2.20 2.28
C ASP A 44 -14.68 1.77 2.84
N VAL A 45 -13.61 2.18 2.18
CA VAL A 45 -12.24 1.87 2.63
C VAL A 45 -11.96 2.50 4.00
N GLU A 46 -12.28 3.78 4.17
CA GLU A 46 -12.09 4.49 5.44
C GLU A 46 -12.95 3.89 6.57
N ASN A 47 -14.22 3.56 6.28
CA ASN A 47 -15.11 2.94 7.27
C ASN A 47 -14.64 1.55 7.70
N LYS A 48 -14.04 0.78 6.79
CA LYS A 48 -13.52 -0.55 7.08
C LYS A 48 -12.15 -0.50 7.75
N PHE A 49 -11.32 0.46 7.38
CA PHE A 49 -9.97 0.64 7.86
C PHE A 49 -9.73 2.10 8.27
N PRO A 50 -10.02 2.48 9.53
CA PRO A 50 -9.92 3.88 9.99
C PRO A 50 -8.54 4.51 9.81
N SER A 51 -7.48 3.72 9.71
CA SER A 51 -6.13 4.19 9.39
C SER A 51 -5.96 4.66 7.93
N MET A 52 -6.89 4.27 7.04
CA MET A 52 -6.89 4.66 5.63
C MET A 52 -7.75 5.90 5.42
N VAL A 53 -7.34 7.00 6.04
CA VAL A 53 -8.07 8.28 6.02
C VAL A 53 -8.39 8.70 4.58
N LYS A 54 -9.65 9.08 4.33
CA LYS A 54 -10.21 9.41 3.00
C LYS A 54 -10.01 8.29 1.96
N GLY A 55 -9.93 7.05 2.42
CA GLY A 55 -9.71 5.90 1.55
C GLY A 55 -8.30 5.78 0.98
N GLY A 56 -7.33 6.41 1.62
CA GLY A 56 -5.93 6.42 1.20
C GLY A 56 -5.22 5.09 1.43
N ILE A 57 -5.39 4.12 0.51
CA ILE A 57 -4.80 2.77 0.59
C ILE A 57 -3.26 2.77 0.66
N LYS A 58 -2.62 3.87 0.31
CA LYS A 58 -1.15 4.02 0.37
C LYS A 58 -0.67 4.67 1.66
N GLN A 59 -1.60 5.09 2.53
CA GLN A 59 -1.33 5.75 3.82
C GLN A 59 -0.31 6.90 3.70
N GLY A 60 -0.64 7.87 2.89
CA GLY A 60 0.18 9.03 2.57
C GLY A 60 0.34 9.22 1.05
N ALA A 61 0.76 10.39 0.65
CA ALA A 61 1.00 10.72 -0.74
C ALA A 61 2.35 10.17 -1.22
N TYR A 62 2.44 9.79 -2.49
CA TYR A 62 3.70 9.48 -3.15
C TYR A 62 4.27 10.76 -3.76
N ALA A 63 4.63 11.68 -2.88
CA ALA A 63 5.20 12.98 -3.20
C ALA A 63 6.54 13.14 -2.46
N PRO A 64 7.48 13.94 -2.95
CA PRO A 64 8.83 14.06 -2.39
C PRO A 64 8.86 14.32 -0.87
N LEU A 65 7.95 15.15 -0.38
CA LEU A 65 7.85 15.47 1.05
C LEU A 65 7.25 14.37 1.93
N GLN A 66 6.74 13.29 1.32
CA GLN A 66 6.15 12.14 2.02
C GLN A 66 6.79 10.80 1.58
N MET A 67 7.97 10.84 1.02
CA MET A 67 8.69 9.66 0.56
C MET A 67 10.14 9.67 1.05
N GLY A 68 10.81 8.54 0.89
CA GLY A 68 12.20 8.36 1.30
C GLY A 68 12.39 8.67 2.78
N TYR A 69 13.32 9.55 3.08
CA TYR A 69 13.68 9.98 4.42
C TYR A 69 12.52 10.63 5.21
N ASN A 70 11.53 11.19 4.52
CA ASN A 70 10.38 11.82 5.15
C ASN A 70 9.23 10.83 5.47
N ARG A 71 9.42 9.53 5.26
CA ARG A 71 8.36 8.54 5.40
C ARG A 71 8.65 7.50 6.49
N PRO A 72 7.88 7.40 7.56
CA PRO A 72 6.72 8.23 7.96
C PRO A 72 7.12 9.62 8.42
N ASN A 73 8.31 9.79 8.96
CA ASN A 73 8.98 11.02 9.34
C ASN A 73 10.49 10.76 9.38
N HIS A 74 11.31 11.79 9.57
CA HIS A 74 12.76 11.68 9.55
C HIS A 74 13.34 10.79 10.68
N GLU A 75 12.74 10.78 11.86
CA GLU A 75 13.21 9.99 13.00
C GLU A 75 12.97 8.48 12.81
N CYS A 76 11.91 8.10 12.08
CA CYS A 76 11.52 6.72 11.86
C CYS A 76 11.78 6.23 10.42
N SER A 77 12.50 7.00 9.62
CA SER A 77 12.75 6.70 8.19
C SER A 77 13.52 5.39 7.97
N THR A 78 14.31 4.98 8.95
CA THR A 78 15.10 3.74 8.93
C THR A 78 14.39 2.56 9.60
N THR A 79 13.08 2.64 9.78
CA THR A 79 12.24 1.66 10.47
C THR A 79 12.39 1.59 12.00
N LYS A 80 13.49 2.08 12.56
CA LYS A 80 13.62 2.28 14.01
C LYS A 80 12.76 3.45 14.48
N THR A 81 12.35 3.40 15.73
CA THR A 81 11.71 4.53 16.40
C THR A 81 12.60 5.03 17.54
N PRO A 82 12.33 6.23 18.09
CA PRO A 82 13.01 6.69 19.31
C PRO A 82 12.73 5.83 20.54
N VAL A 83 11.72 4.96 20.48
CA VAL A 83 11.39 4.00 21.55
C VAL A 83 12.23 2.75 21.34
N GLU A 84 12.97 2.35 22.38
CA GLU A 84 13.79 1.16 22.34
C GLU A 84 12.97 -0.10 22.02
N ASN A 85 13.51 -0.95 21.15
CA ASN A 85 12.90 -2.21 20.71
C ASN A 85 11.55 -2.05 19.96
N LEU A 86 11.16 -0.83 19.56
CA LEU A 86 9.98 -0.58 18.74
C LEU A 86 10.37 -0.26 17.31
N TYR A 87 9.83 -1.03 16.37
CA TYR A 87 10.06 -0.91 14.93
C TYR A 87 8.77 -0.66 14.16
N LEU A 88 8.86 0.06 13.06
CA LEU A 88 7.74 0.35 12.16
C LEU A 88 7.92 -0.33 10.80
N GLY A 89 6.92 -1.07 10.37
CA GLY A 89 6.98 -1.84 9.11
C GLY A 89 5.70 -1.85 8.30
N GLY A 90 4.80 -0.93 8.55
CA GLY A 90 3.52 -0.84 7.85
C GLY A 90 3.55 0.03 6.59
N SER A 91 2.39 0.20 5.96
CA SER A 91 2.21 0.98 4.73
C SER A 91 2.59 2.46 4.85
N SER A 92 2.65 3.00 6.05
CA SER A 92 3.12 4.35 6.33
C SER A 92 4.64 4.50 6.23
N CYS A 93 5.40 3.39 6.25
CA CYS A 93 6.85 3.40 6.15
C CYS A 93 7.32 3.31 4.70
N TYR A 94 8.58 3.69 4.44
CA TYR A 94 9.20 3.55 3.11
C TYR A 94 9.34 2.05 2.73
N PRO A 95 9.08 1.65 1.50
CA PRO A 95 8.71 2.44 0.32
C PRO A 95 7.21 2.74 0.16
N GLY A 96 6.37 2.45 1.12
CA GLY A 96 4.98 2.85 1.11
C GLY A 96 3.98 1.71 1.11
N GLY A 97 2.72 2.06 0.91
CA GLY A 97 1.59 1.12 0.87
C GLY A 97 1.47 0.35 -0.45
N CYS A 98 0.35 -0.35 -0.60
CA CYS A 98 0.13 -1.44 -1.53
C CYS A 98 0.88 -2.73 -1.11
N VAL A 99 0.59 -3.85 -1.79
CA VAL A 99 1.16 -5.16 -1.43
C VAL A 99 2.54 -5.32 -2.06
N ILE A 100 3.52 -4.59 -1.54
CA ILE A 100 4.89 -4.56 -2.09
C ILE A 100 5.93 -5.23 -1.17
N TRP A 101 5.53 -5.65 0.04
CA TRP A 101 6.38 -6.30 1.05
C TRP A 101 7.61 -5.48 1.52
N GLY A 102 7.89 -4.35 0.87
CA GLY A 102 9.07 -3.53 1.11
C GLY A 102 9.26 -3.09 2.55
N PRO A 103 8.26 -2.47 3.21
CA PRO A 103 8.40 -2.08 4.61
C PRO A 103 8.66 -3.26 5.54
N GLY A 104 7.99 -4.40 5.33
CA GLY A 104 8.21 -5.62 6.10
C GLY A 104 9.64 -6.18 5.93
N TYR A 105 10.14 -6.20 4.69
CA TYR A 105 11.52 -6.61 4.42
C TYR A 105 12.54 -5.70 5.12
N ASN A 106 12.33 -4.38 5.06
CA ASN A 106 13.21 -3.42 5.72
C ASN A 106 13.25 -3.63 7.24
N VAL A 107 12.09 -3.81 7.87
CA VAL A 107 12.01 -4.10 9.31
C VAL A 107 12.68 -5.42 9.67
N ALA A 108 12.40 -6.49 8.92
CA ALA A 108 13.00 -7.79 9.19
C ALA A 108 14.54 -7.75 9.16
N ASN A 109 15.11 -7.03 8.17
CA ASN A 109 16.54 -6.84 8.10
C ASN A 109 17.08 -6.04 9.30
N ARG A 110 16.35 -4.98 9.69
CA ARG A 110 16.79 -4.12 10.78
C ARG A 110 16.73 -4.83 12.13
N VAL A 111 15.66 -5.54 12.40
CA VAL A 111 15.52 -6.34 13.63
C VAL A 111 16.59 -7.42 13.71
N ALA A 112 16.86 -8.12 12.61
CA ALA A 112 17.91 -9.14 12.57
C ALA A 112 19.30 -8.54 12.86
N GLU A 113 19.62 -7.37 12.30
CA GLU A 113 20.86 -6.66 12.58
C GLU A 113 21.00 -6.24 14.04
N ASP A 114 19.96 -5.63 14.60
CA ASP A 114 19.98 -5.13 15.97
C ASP A 114 20.03 -6.26 17.03
N LEU A 115 19.45 -7.41 16.73
CA LEU A 115 19.43 -8.58 17.62
C LEU A 115 20.55 -9.59 17.32
N GLY A 116 21.38 -9.36 16.31
CA GLY A 116 22.44 -10.29 15.91
C GLY A 116 21.91 -11.64 15.41
N ILE A 117 20.75 -11.64 14.76
CA ILE A 117 20.11 -12.85 14.23
C ILE A 117 20.64 -13.11 12.82
N ASP A 118 21.08 -14.34 12.57
CA ASP A 118 21.49 -14.77 11.24
C ASP A 118 20.29 -14.77 10.28
N LYS A 119 20.48 -14.08 9.14
CA LYS A 119 19.43 -13.97 8.12
C LYS A 119 19.41 -15.23 7.25
N TRP A 120 18.32 -15.97 7.27
CA TRP A 120 18.11 -17.16 6.43
C TRP A 120 17.70 -16.81 4.98
N TRP A 121 17.29 -15.57 4.74
CA TRP A 121 16.90 -15.08 3.41
C TRP A 121 18.08 -14.42 2.70
N GLN A 122 18.06 -14.52 1.38
CA GLN A 122 19.09 -13.89 0.54
C GLN A 122 18.72 -12.45 0.20
N GLU A 123 19.73 -11.62 0.08
CA GLU A 123 19.56 -10.24 -0.38
C GLU A 123 19.08 -10.23 -1.84
N PRO A 124 18.06 -9.40 -2.20
CA PRO A 124 17.61 -9.29 -3.57
C PRO A 124 18.75 -8.90 -4.53
N PRO A 125 18.84 -9.52 -5.73
CA PRO A 125 19.95 -9.26 -6.66
C PRO A 125 20.09 -7.80 -7.08
N GLY A 126 18.99 -7.01 -7.04
CA GLY A 126 19.01 -5.57 -7.29
C GLY A 126 19.78 -4.80 -6.23
N VAL A 127 19.60 -5.15 -4.96
CA VAL A 127 20.29 -4.53 -3.81
C VAL A 127 21.77 -4.87 -3.86
N THR A 128 22.12 -6.13 -4.08
CA THR A 128 23.52 -6.58 -4.24
C THR A 128 24.21 -5.82 -5.37
N ARG A 129 23.52 -5.61 -6.51
CA ARG A 129 24.08 -4.81 -7.62
C ARG A 129 24.28 -3.33 -7.25
N ALA A 130 23.34 -2.74 -6.52
CA ALA A 130 23.44 -1.35 -6.09
C ALA A 130 24.62 -1.14 -5.13
N LYS A 131 24.79 -2.04 -4.16
CA LYS A 131 25.96 -2.04 -3.25
C LYS A 131 27.28 -2.16 -4.00
N LYS A 132 27.38 -3.08 -4.97
CA LYS A 132 28.59 -3.24 -5.81
C LYS A 132 28.92 -1.98 -6.63
N LYS A 133 27.92 -1.15 -6.93
CA LYS A 133 28.09 0.12 -7.65
C LYS A 133 28.30 1.32 -6.72
N GLY A 134 28.38 1.12 -5.40
CA GLY A 134 28.50 2.21 -4.42
C GLY A 134 27.29 3.13 -4.37
N MET A 135 26.10 2.60 -4.70
CA MET A 135 24.82 3.35 -4.68
C MET A 135 24.04 3.18 -3.37
N LEU A 136 24.48 2.25 -2.51
CA LEU A 136 23.96 1.95 -1.17
C LEU A 136 25.12 1.71 -0.21
#